data_22a6c67e9152e38514e691460443950c
#
_entry.id   22a6c67e9152e38514e691460443950c
#
_cell.length_a   1.000
_cell.length_b   1.000
_cell.length_c   1.000
_cell.angle_alpha   90.00
_cell.angle_beta   90.00
_cell.angle_gamma   90.00
#
_symmetry.space_group_name_H-M   'P 1'
#
loop_
_entity.id
_entity.type
_entity.pdbx_description
1 polymer ?
#
loop_
_entity_poly.entity_id
_entity_poly.type
_entity_poly.pdbx_seq_one_letter_code
_entity_poly.pdbx_strand_id
1 'polypeptide(L)'
;MFQQIEQLLAQFRPCFCRKAAFGWFVTVIVGFMLRGDQLGVTSVIRDLSLSPGCYELLIHFFHSDAWDPEIIRKTWWKLLAERAPVYRVKKRCILIGDGVKQSKEAFHMAGVKKLLQESENSSKPQYIFGHMFGAAGMLIGRKGGKFCVPLQMNIQDGLRAVSSWDGSGISPDSHVVQMVRNCCAVAKVVGTAYLLLDRYFLSVPALKELKVHNDAAEMPRVDIITKAKNNCRAYRKPRACRSPKRGRPRLKGESVPVASLFTDKASCFTRATVYMYGEKQEVTYYCTDLLWGQKLYQELRFVLVQYNGTRSILVSTDLTLSPKRIIELYAYRFSIEELFREFKQQIGGFAYHFWTKAVPKLNHFSRKGEADALATVHDVNARRRILSNIKAIEGFVLFASIAMGLLQLIALDGRNSRSAKKIRYLRTASRKCPSEATVMYYVRKNIYSLLLQHPDSFITRFIRERQVNNSGSSGKRAA
;
A
#
# COMPACT_ATOMS: atom_id res chain seq x y z
N MET A 1 -1.06 14.88 21.73
CA MET A 1 -1.74 14.01 20.71
C MET A 1 -2.62 14.83 19.79
N PHE A 2 -3.66 15.50 20.28
CA PHE A 2 -4.61 16.25 19.44
C PHE A 2 -3.92 17.36 18.63
N GLN A 3 -3.12 18.22 19.26
CA GLN A 3 -2.33 19.25 18.59
C GLN A 3 -1.36 18.68 17.54
N GLN A 4 -0.79 17.51 17.78
CA GLN A 4 0.08 16.84 16.79
C GLN A 4 -0.73 16.41 15.56
N ILE A 5 -1.93 15.84 15.76
CA ILE A 5 -2.83 15.51 14.65
C ILE A 5 -3.16 16.77 13.85
N GLU A 6 -3.49 17.85 14.55
CA GLU A 6 -3.80 19.14 13.94
C GLU A 6 -2.64 19.68 13.11
N GLN A 7 -1.42 19.69 13.65
CA GLN A 7 -0.21 20.13 12.94
C GLN A 7 0.10 19.29 11.69
N LEU A 8 -0.11 17.97 11.77
CA LEU A 8 0.09 17.08 10.62
C LEU A 8 -0.99 17.30 9.55
N LEU A 9 -2.25 17.47 9.94
CA LEU A 9 -3.35 17.75 9.02
C LEU A 9 -3.24 19.15 8.37
N ALA A 10 -2.69 20.14 9.08
CA ALA A 10 -2.46 21.48 8.54
C ALA A 10 -1.57 21.48 7.28
N GLN A 11 -0.62 20.51 7.16
CA GLN A 11 0.24 20.36 6.00
C GLN A 11 -0.53 20.10 4.70
N PHE A 12 -1.75 19.58 4.79
CA PHE A 12 -2.61 19.33 3.63
C PHE A 12 -3.44 20.54 3.21
N ARG A 13 -3.45 21.64 3.97
CA ARG A 13 -4.26 22.82 3.63
C ARG A 13 -4.00 23.35 2.21
N PRO A 14 -2.74 23.42 1.71
CA PRO A 14 -2.45 23.85 0.34
C PRO A 14 -2.99 22.94 -0.77
N CYS A 15 -3.36 21.68 -0.45
CA CYS A 15 -3.95 20.75 -1.42
C CYS A 15 -5.40 21.12 -1.80
N PHE A 16 -5.98 22.10 -1.16
CA PHE A 16 -7.40 22.47 -1.30
C PHE A 16 -7.54 23.97 -1.57
N CYS A 17 -8.19 24.32 -2.67
CA CYS A 17 -8.49 25.73 -2.98
C CYS A 17 -9.51 26.34 -2.00
N ARG A 18 -10.50 25.53 -1.55
CA ARG A 18 -11.60 25.98 -0.68
C ARG A 18 -11.43 25.47 0.75
N LYS A 19 -11.67 26.36 1.75
CA LYS A 19 -11.68 26.00 3.18
C LYS A 19 -12.69 24.89 3.47
N ALA A 20 -13.85 24.91 2.83
CA ALA A 20 -14.89 23.91 3.01
C ALA A 20 -14.43 22.50 2.59
N ALA A 21 -13.72 22.36 1.44
CA ALA A 21 -13.16 21.08 0.99
C ALA A 21 -12.08 20.57 1.94
N PHE A 22 -11.18 21.44 2.40
CA PHE A 22 -10.22 21.07 3.45
C PHE A 22 -10.91 20.63 4.74
N GLY A 23 -11.98 21.32 5.14
CA GLY A 23 -12.77 20.93 6.31
C GLY A 23 -13.41 19.55 6.18
N TRP A 24 -13.89 19.16 4.99
CA TRP A 24 -14.37 17.81 4.73
C TRP A 24 -13.25 16.76 4.78
N PHE A 25 -12.09 17.05 4.19
CA PHE A 25 -10.93 16.18 4.32
C PHE A 25 -10.56 15.91 5.77
N VAL A 26 -10.44 16.96 6.60
CA VAL A 26 -10.14 16.85 8.04
C VAL A 26 -11.21 16.02 8.76
N THR A 27 -12.50 16.30 8.50
CA THR A 27 -13.63 15.58 9.11
C THR A 27 -13.58 14.09 8.76
N VAL A 28 -13.29 13.73 7.50
CA VAL A 28 -13.17 12.33 7.05
C VAL A 28 -11.98 11.63 7.71
N ILE A 29 -10.80 12.27 7.74
CA ILE A 29 -9.62 11.67 8.39
C ILE A 29 -9.87 11.40 9.86
N VAL A 30 -10.41 12.39 10.59
CA VAL A 30 -10.73 12.19 12.01
C VAL A 30 -11.80 11.11 12.19
N GLY A 31 -12.85 11.10 11.35
CA GLY A 31 -13.85 10.05 11.36
C GLY A 31 -13.26 8.65 11.16
N PHE A 32 -12.32 8.48 10.22
CA PHE A 32 -11.62 7.20 10.03
C PHE A 32 -10.77 6.79 11.23
N MET A 33 -10.18 7.74 11.94
CA MET A 33 -9.44 7.46 13.19
C MET A 33 -10.33 7.05 14.36
N LEU A 34 -11.65 7.22 14.24
CA LEU A 34 -12.63 6.92 15.29
C LEU A 34 -13.47 5.68 14.99
N ARG A 35 -13.60 5.30 13.73
CA ARG A 35 -14.54 4.27 13.26
C ARG A 35 -14.58 3.03 14.13
N GLY A 36 -15.82 2.61 14.45
CA GLY A 36 -16.11 1.36 15.16
C GLY A 36 -16.66 0.24 14.27
N ASP A 37 -17.01 0.56 13.02
CA ASP A 37 -17.65 -0.33 12.06
C ASP A 37 -17.14 -0.12 10.63
N GLN A 38 -17.77 -0.79 9.66
CA GLN A 38 -17.40 -0.76 8.26
C GLN A 38 -18.53 -0.27 7.33
N LEU A 39 -19.30 0.73 7.79
CA LEU A 39 -20.47 1.25 7.06
C LEU A 39 -20.17 2.42 6.10
N GLY A 40 -18.98 2.50 5.53
CA GLY A 40 -18.63 3.53 4.56
C GLY A 40 -18.54 4.92 5.16
N VAL A 41 -19.08 5.93 4.47
CA VAL A 41 -19.11 7.32 4.94
C VAL A 41 -20.10 7.54 6.09
N THR A 42 -21.10 6.68 6.22
CA THR A 42 -22.12 6.74 7.27
C THR A 42 -21.51 6.62 8.67
N SER A 43 -20.44 5.82 8.82
CA SER A 43 -19.70 5.74 10.07
C SER A 43 -19.14 7.09 10.52
N VAL A 44 -18.60 7.88 9.59
CA VAL A 44 -18.04 9.21 9.89
C VAL A 44 -19.12 10.14 10.44
N ILE A 45 -20.32 10.11 9.84
CA ILE A 45 -21.44 10.94 10.26
C ILE A 45 -21.88 10.56 11.68
N ARG A 46 -22.06 9.27 11.93
CA ARG A 46 -22.52 8.76 13.21
C ARG A 46 -21.47 8.98 14.32
N ASP A 47 -20.23 8.59 14.08
CA ASP A 47 -19.19 8.58 15.11
C ASP A 47 -18.73 10.00 15.51
N LEU A 48 -19.00 11.00 14.66
CA LEU A 48 -18.78 12.43 14.94
C LEU A 48 -20.08 13.19 15.27
N SER A 49 -21.23 12.50 15.34
CA SER A 49 -22.55 13.10 15.57
C SER A 49 -22.87 14.26 14.62
N LEU A 50 -22.54 14.07 13.32
CA LEU A 50 -22.80 15.07 12.30
C LEU A 50 -24.29 15.10 11.93
N SER A 51 -24.75 16.22 11.40
CA SER A 51 -26.10 16.37 10.85
C SER A 51 -26.34 15.36 9.71
N PRO A 52 -27.53 14.73 9.63
CA PRO A 52 -27.86 13.79 8.57
C PRO A 52 -27.64 14.33 7.15
N GLY A 53 -27.88 15.63 6.90
CA GLY A 53 -27.60 16.28 5.63
C GLY A 53 -26.12 16.27 5.21
N CYS A 54 -25.21 15.98 6.15
CA CYS A 54 -23.80 15.80 5.82
C CYS A 54 -23.52 14.56 4.95
N TYR A 55 -24.47 13.62 4.84
CA TYR A 55 -24.30 12.43 3.97
C TYR A 55 -24.14 12.83 2.52
N GLU A 56 -25.07 13.60 1.97
CA GLU A 56 -25.00 14.05 0.58
C GLU A 56 -23.78 14.93 0.31
N LEU A 57 -23.42 15.79 1.27
CA LEU A 57 -22.23 16.64 1.16
C LEU A 57 -20.94 15.84 1.14
N LEU A 58 -20.85 14.74 1.91
CA LEU A 58 -19.71 13.83 1.89
C LEU A 58 -19.63 13.05 0.57
N ILE A 59 -20.75 12.53 0.06
CA ILE A 59 -20.79 11.88 -1.25
C ILE A 59 -20.34 12.87 -2.33
N HIS A 60 -20.86 14.09 -2.33
CA HIS A 60 -20.44 15.13 -3.25
C HIS A 60 -18.95 15.44 -3.12
N PHE A 61 -18.42 15.56 -1.90
CA PHE A 61 -16.99 15.84 -1.66
C PHE A 61 -16.09 14.76 -2.30
N PHE A 62 -16.41 13.47 -2.13
CA PHE A 62 -15.62 12.40 -2.72
C PHE A 62 -15.62 12.40 -4.25
N HIS A 63 -16.71 12.86 -4.88
CA HIS A 63 -16.86 12.92 -6.34
C HIS A 63 -16.43 14.27 -6.95
N SER A 64 -16.16 15.29 -6.13
CA SER A 64 -15.87 16.66 -6.59
C SER A 64 -14.43 16.82 -7.08
N ASP A 65 -14.20 17.84 -7.90
CA ASP A 65 -12.86 18.27 -8.34
C ASP A 65 -12.21 19.27 -7.37
N ALA A 66 -12.74 19.39 -6.14
CA ALA A 66 -12.21 20.27 -5.11
C ALA A 66 -10.86 19.82 -4.52
N TRP A 67 -10.38 18.65 -4.89
CA TRP A 67 -9.12 18.07 -4.49
C TRP A 67 -8.56 17.13 -5.58
N ASP A 68 -7.22 17.00 -5.58
CA ASP A 68 -6.49 16.12 -6.50
C ASP A 68 -5.78 15.00 -5.72
N PRO A 69 -6.02 13.70 -6.09
CA PRO A 69 -5.39 12.56 -5.40
C PRO A 69 -3.86 12.59 -5.45
N GLU A 70 -3.28 13.04 -6.56
CA GLU A 70 -1.82 13.08 -6.73
C GLU A 70 -1.17 14.14 -5.84
N ILE A 71 -1.79 15.31 -5.72
CA ILE A 71 -1.30 16.40 -4.86
C ILE A 71 -1.34 15.95 -3.40
N ILE A 72 -2.47 15.36 -2.96
CA ILE A 72 -2.62 14.84 -1.58
C ILE A 72 -1.61 13.72 -1.31
N ARG A 73 -1.43 12.79 -2.25
CA ARG A 73 -0.51 11.67 -2.14
C ARG A 73 0.95 12.14 -2.02
N LYS A 74 1.38 13.05 -2.87
CA LYS A 74 2.73 13.64 -2.82
C LYS A 74 2.97 14.41 -1.52
N THR A 75 1.96 15.14 -1.03
CA THR A 75 2.03 15.84 0.27
C THR A 75 2.17 14.83 1.41
N TRP A 76 1.44 13.72 1.37
CA TRP A 76 1.57 12.63 2.34
C TRP A 76 2.98 12.03 2.34
N TRP A 77 3.56 11.75 1.18
CA TRP A 77 4.92 11.21 1.09
C TRP A 77 5.98 12.18 1.63
N LYS A 78 5.87 13.48 1.31
CA LYS A 78 6.75 14.52 1.85
C LYS A 78 6.66 14.59 3.37
N LEU A 79 5.44 14.65 3.91
CA LEU A 79 5.19 14.66 5.34
C LEU A 79 5.84 13.46 6.04
N LEU A 80 5.71 12.27 5.48
CA LEU A 80 6.34 11.07 6.04
C LEU A 80 7.87 11.12 5.93
N ALA A 81 8.42 11.59 4.82
CA ALA A 81 9.87 11.72 4.65
C ALA A 81 10.49 12.66 5.69
N GLU A 82 9.78 13.74 6.06
CA GLU A 82 10.23 14.79 6.98
C GLU A 82 9.95 14.48 8.45
N ARG A 83 8.80 13.86 8.75
CA ARG A 83 8.28 13.72 10.13
C ARG A 83 8.32 12.31 10.69
N ALA A 84 8.32 11.28 9.83
CA ALA A 84 8.34 9.91 10.31
C ALA A 84 9.75 9.45 10.67
N PRO A 85 9.91 8.59 11.68
CA PRO A 85 11.17 7.90 11.94
C PRO A 85 11.39 6.79 10.89
N VAL A 86 11.75 7.18 9.66
CA VAL A 86 11.94 6.26 8.54
C VAL A 86 13.04 5.25 8.86
N TYR A 87 12.72 3.95 8.75
CA TYR A 87 13.71 2.91 8.96
C TYR A 87 14.60 2.78 7.73
N ARG A 88 15.93 2.91 7.95
CA ARG A 88 16.93 2.90 6.87
C ARG A 88 18.00 1.85 7.10
N VAL A 89 18.42 1.22 6.01
CA VAL A 89 19.57 0.30 5.97
C VAL A 89 20.55 0.82 4.93
N LYS A 90 21.80 1.00 5.29
CA LYS A 90 22.83 1.65 4.42
C LYS A 90 22.31 2.97 3.82
N LYS A 91 21.67 3.82 4.64
CA LYS A 91 21.04 5.10 4.26
C LYS A 91 19.84 4.98 3.32
N ARG A 92 19.43 3.78 2.91
CA ARG A 92 18.30 3.52 2.00
C ARG A 92 17.03 3.19 2.80
N CYS A 93 15.90 3.76 2.44
CA CYS A 93 14.61 3.41 3.03
C CYS A 93 14.13 2.04 2.55
N ILE A 94 13.19 1.46 3.29
CA ILE A 94 12.60 0.17 2.95
C ILE A 94 11.17 0.40 2.49
N LEU A 95 10.94 0.18 1.20
CA LEU A 95 9.62 0.15 0.60
C LEU A 95 9.14 -1.30 0.50
N ILE A 96 7.85 -1.50 0.67
CA ILE A 96 7.23 -2.83 0.59
C ILE A 96 6.04 -2.72 -0.35
N GLY A 97 5.99 -3.58 -1.36
CA GLY A 97 4.89 -3.62 -2.32
C GLY A 97 4.19 -4.96 -2.32
N ASP A 98 2.85 -4.96 -2.37
CA ASP A 98 2.06 -6.18 -2.54
C ASP A 98 0.67 -5.86 -3.09
N GLY A 99 -0.03 -6.88 -3.59
CA GLY A 99 -1.40 -6.80 -4.02
C GLY A 99 -2.39 -7.22 -2.94
N VAL A 100 -3.52 -6.51 -2.87
CA VAL A 100 -4.60 -6.89 -1.96
C VAL A 100 -5.93 -6.99 -2.71
N LYS A 101 -6.61 -8.12 -2.55
CA LYS A 101 -7.92 -8.37 -3.13
C LYS A 101 -9.00 -8.04 -2.10
N GLN A 102 -10.01 -7.28 -2.56
CA GLN A 102 -11.14 -6.89 -1.73
C GLN A 102 -12.45 -7.28 -2.41
N SER A 103 -13.23 -8.14 -1.77
CA SER A 103 -14.56 -8.53 -2.24
C SER A 103 -15.51 -7.34 -2.28
N LYS A 104 -16.28 -7.24 -3.39
CA LYS A 104 -17.33 -6.25 -3.62
C LYS A 104 -18.44 -6.88 -4.43
N GLU A 105 -19.59 -7.08 -3.83
CA GLU A 105 -20.77 -7.61 -4.48
C GLU A 105 -21.57 -6.49 -5.17
N ALA A 106 -20.93 -5.79 -6.11
CA ALA A 106 -21.51 -4.64 -6.78
C ALA A 106 -21.56 -4.84 -8.30
N PHE A 107 -22.74 -4.70 -8.89
CA PHE A 107 -22.95 -4.83 -10.35
C PHE A 107 -22.67 -3.56 -11.14
N HIS A 108 -22.58 -2.41 -10.51
CA HIS A 108 -22.39 -1.08 -11.12
C HIS A 108 -21.20 -0.33 -10.54
N MET A 109 -20.09 -1.03 -10.31
CA MET A 109 -18.86 -0.45 -9.74
C MET A 109 -17.68 -0.74 -10.66
N ALA A 110 -17.04 0.31 -11.18
CA ALA A 110 -15.95 0.19 -12.14
C ALA A 110 -14.74 -0.54 -11.53
N GLY A 111 -14.11 -1.42 -12.31
CA GLY A 111 -12.92 -2.18 -11.90
C GLY A 111 -13.22 -3.46 -11.09
N VAL A 112 -14.49 -3.71 -10.74
CA VAL A 112 -14.87 -4.96 -10.07
C VAL A 112 -14.88 -6.11 -11.10
N LYS A 113 -14.21 -7.21 -10.76
CA LYS A 113 -14.11 -8.40 -11.62
C LYS A 113 -13.93 -9.67 -10.81
N LYS A 114 -14.02 -10.82 -11.46
CA LYS A 114 -13.72 -12.14 -10.87
C LYS A 114 -12.21 -12.25 -10.62
N LEU A 115 -11.83 -12.52 -9.38
CA LEU A 115 -10.44 -12.65 -8.92
C LEU A 115 -10.23 -14.01 -8.29
N LEU A 116 -9.14 -14.69 -8.69
CA LEU A 116 -8.70 -15.93 -8.03
C LEU A 116 -8.17 -15.61 -6.64
N GLN A 117 -8.67 -16.26 -5.61
CA GLN A 117 -8.09 -16.22 -4.26
C GLN A 117 -7.06 -17.34 -4.13
N GLU A 118 -5.79 -16.97 -4.00
CA GLU A 118 -4.72 -17.90 -3.64
C GLU A 118 -4.71 -18.08 -2.11
N SER A 119 -5.72 -18.77 -1.56
CA SER A 119 -5.80 -19.06 -0.13
C SER A 119 -5.59 -20.56 0.10
N GLU A 120 -4.70 -20.90 1.01
CA GLU A 120 -4.51 -22.28 1.50
C GLU A 120 -5.70 -22.73 2.38
N ASN A 121 -6.56 -21.80 2.79
CA ASN A 121 -7.74 -22.11 3.60
C ASN A 121 -8.89 -22.59 2.70
N SER A 122 -9.20 -23.89 2.77
CA SER A 122 -10.28 -24.55 2.02
C SER A 122 -11.69 -24.02 2.31
N SER A 123 -11.89 -23.30 3.43
CA SER A 123 -13.19 -22.70 3.76
C SER A 123 -13.46 -21.39 2.98
N LYS A 124 -12.46 -20.83 2.30
CA LYS A 124 -12.64 -19.64 1.48
C LYS A 124 -12.95 -20.02 0.04
N PRO A 125 -13.87 -19.29 -0.63
CA PRO A 125 -14.15 -19.54 -2.03
C PRO A 125 -12.90 -19.34 -2.90
N GLN A 126 -12.73 -20.19 -3.91
CA GLN A 126 -11.59 -20.11 -4.84
C GLN A 126 -11.57 -18.78 -5.61
N TYR A 127 -12.73 -18.20 -5.85
CA TYR A 127 -12.88 -16.92 -6.54
C TYR A 127 -13.73 -15.96 -5.73
N ILE A 128 -13.38 -14.69 -5.83
CA ILE A 128 -14.20 -13.57 -5.33
C ILE A 128 -14.50 -12.63 -6.49
N PHE A 129 -15.58 -11.89 -6.38
CA PHE A 129 -15.88 -10.74 -7.23
C PHE A 129 -15.48 -9.48 -6.46
N GLY A 130 -14.63 -8.64 -7.03
CA GLY A 130 -14.11 -7.50 -6.29
C GLY A 130 -12.98 -6.74 -6.98
N HIS A 131 -12.32 -5.89 -6.22
CA HIS A 131 -11.19 -5.07 -6.67
C HIS A 131 -9.84 -5.71 -6.32
N MET A 132 -8.87 -5.52 -7.23
CA MET A 132 -7.45 -5.76 -6.99
C MET A 132 -6.75 -4.42 -6.80
N PHE A 133 -6.30 -4.15 -5.58
CA PHE A 133 -5.46 -2.98 -5.27
C PHE A 133 -4.00 -3.38 -5.26
N GLY A 134 -3.15 -2.51 -5.83
CA GLY A 134 -1.73 -2.54 -5.57
C GLY A 134 -1.40 -1.56 -4.46
N ALA A 135 -0.66 -2.01 -3.46
CA ALA A 135 -0.28 -1.24 -2.30
C ALA A 135 1.23 -1.07 -2.20
N ALA A 136 1.66 0.14 -1.93
CA ALA A 136 3.03 0.48 -1.55
C ALA A 136 3.03 1.05 -0.13
N GLY A 137 3.90 0.50 0.72
CA GLY A 137 4.14 0.99 2.07
C GLY A 137 5.62 1.26 2.33
N MET A 138 5.91 1.99 3.38
CA MET A 138 7.27 2.28 3.84
C MET A 138 7.44 1.84 5.29
N LEU A 139 8.59 1.23 5.59
CA LEU A 139 8.90 0.83 6.96
C LEU A 139 9.33 2.05 7.78
N ILE A 140 8.58 2.33 8.83
CA ILE A 140 8.87 3.39 9.81
C ILE A 140 9.03 2.80 11.20
N GLY A 141 9.74 3.48 12.08
CA GLY A 141 9.93 3.09 13.47
C GLY A 141 11.38 2.83 13.85
N ARG A 142 11.57 2.34 15.08
CA ARG A 142 12.87 2.06 15.69
C ARG A 142 12.90 0.63 16.24
N LYS A 143 14.05 0.23 16.80
CA LYS A 143 14.17 -1.05 17.51
C LYS A 143 13.11 -1.12 18.63
N GLY A 144 12.20 -2.10 18.54
CA GLY A 144 11.12 -2.30 19.51
C GLY A 144 9.73 -1.83 19.06
N GLY A 145 9.59 -1.23 17.86
CA GLY A 145 8.29 -0.89 17.25
C GLY A 145 8.49 -0.42 15.82
N LYS A 146 7.99 -1.17 14.85
CA LYS A 146 8.02 -0.82 13.44
C LYS A 146 6.64 -1.03 12.83
N PHE A 147 6.30 -0.17 11.88
CA PHE A 147 5.07 -0.26 11.09
C PHE A 147 5.41 -0.15 9.61
N CYS A 148 4.62 -0.82 8.79
CA CYS A 148 4.52 -0.51 7.37
C CYS A 148 3.47 0.59 7.22
N VAL A 149 3.91 1.85 6.96
CA VAL A 149 2.98 2.96 6.75
C VAL A 149 2.48 2.94 5.31
N PRO A 150 1.15 3.01 5.07
CA PRO A 150 0.62 3.01 3.71
C PRO A 150 0.95 4.33 3.01
N LEU A 151 1.54 4.22 1.81
CA LEU A 151 1.90 5.36 0.96
C LEU A 151 0.92 5.55 -0.18
N GLN A 152 0.51 4.43 -0.78
CA GLN A 152 -0.37 4.40 -1.94
C GLN A 152 -1.09 3.07 -1.99
N MET A 153 -2.39 3.13 -2.28
CA MET A 153 -3.21 1.98 -2.64
C MET A 153 -4.18 2.42 -3.74
N ASN A 154 -4.05 1.85 -4.93
CA ASN A 154 -4.91 2.16 -6.08
C ASN A 154 -5.33 0.90 -6.80
N ILE A 155 -6.42 0.96 -7.55
CA ILE A 155 -6.94 -0.15 -8.35
C ILE A 155 -5.94 -0.40 -9.50
N GLN A 156 -5.39 -1.60 -9.57
CA GLN A 156 -4.37 -1.97 -10.57
C GLN A 156 -4.86 -3.02 -11.59
N ASP A 157 -6.10 -3.46 -11.48
CA ASP A 157 -6.67 -4.41 -12.41
C ASP A 157 -8.17 -4.15 -12.60
N GLY A 158 -8.73 -4.54 -13.76
CA GLY A 158 -10.14 -4.33 -14.09
C GLY A 158 -10.47 -2.97 -14.71
N LEU A 159 -9.49 -2.11 -14.98
CA LEU A 159 -9.68 -0.77 -15.55
C LEU A 159 -8.98 -0.57 -16.91
N ARG A 160 -8.61 -1.67 -17.58
CA ARG A 160 -7.85 -1.57 -18.84
C ARG A 160 -8.62 -0.83 -19.94
N ALA A 161 -9.93 -1.04 -20.07
CA ALA A 161 -10.74 -0.31 -21.04
C ALA A 161 -10.80 1.19 -20.75
N VAL A 162 -10.74 1.58 -19.47
CA VAL A 162 -10.78 2.97 -19.02
C VAL A 162 -9.46 3.69 -19.32
N SER A 163 -8.34 2.98 -19.42
CA SER A 163 -7.02 3.60 -19.66
C SER A 163 -6.92 4.34 -21.00
N SER A 164 -7.77 4.01 -21.96
CA SER A 164 -7.85 4.70 -23.27
C SER A 164 -8.73 5.95 -23.27
N TRP A 165 -9.43 6.25 -22.16
CA TRP A 165 -10.32 7.41 -22.09
C TRP A 165 -9.54 8.69 -21.78
N ASP A 166 -9.95 9.79 -22.40
CA ASP A 166 -9.33 11.09 -22.14
C ASP A 166 -9.43 11.49 -20.66
N GLY A 167 -8.33 11.94 -20.12
CA GLY A 167 -8.23 12.38 -18.73
C GLY A 167 -8.31 11.25 -17.69
N SER A 168 -8.25 9.96 -18.09
CA SER A 168 -8.36 8.85 -17.15
C SER A 168 -7.17 8.76 -16.17
N GLY A 169 -5.96 9.08 -16.62
CA GLY A 169 -4.73 8.90 -15.83
C GLY A 169 -4.44 7.44 -15.45
N ILE A 170 -5.22 6.47 -15.94
CA ILE A 170 -5.11 5.05 -15.60
C ILE A 170 -4.10 4.39 -16.53
N SER A 171 -3.16 3.64 -15.94
CA SER A 171 -2.15 2.92 -16.70
C SER A 171 -2.71 1.66 -17.37
N PRO A 172 -2.42 1.40 -18.67
CA PRO A 172 -2.75 0.15 -19.33
C PRO A 172 -1.84 -1.02 -18.94
N ASP A 173 -0.76 -0.74 -18.22
CA ASP A 173 0.26 -1.72 -17.87
C ASP A 173 -0.23 -2.76 -16.87
N SER A 174 0.45 -3.92 -16.84
CA SER A 174 0.17 -4.95 -15.85
C SER A 174 0.43 -4.42 -14.42
N HIS A 175 -0.29 -4.98 -13.44
CA HIS A 175 -0.12 -4.56 -12.05
C HIS A 175 1.32 -4.72 -11.53
N VAL A 176 2.10 -5.64 -12.10
CA VAL A 176 3.52 -5.83 -11.74
C VAL A 176 4.37 -4.63 -12.15
N VAL A 177 4.15 -4.11 -13.36
CA VAL A 177 4.84 -2.89 -13.85
C VAL A 177 4.37 -1.67 -13.08
N GLN A 178 3.05 -1.53 -12.88
CA GLN A 178 2.48 -0.44 -12.10
C GLN A 178 3.03 -0.41 -10.66
N MET A 179 3.19 -1.57 -10.01
CA MET A 179 3.76 -1.68 -8.66
C MET A 179 5.18 -1.09 -8.60
N VAL A 180 6.06 -1.51 -9.52
CA VAL A 180 7.44 -1.00 -9.56
C VAL A 180 7.45 0.49 -9.84
N ARG A 181 6.68 0.96 -10.83
CA ARG A 181 6.56 2.38 -11.19
C ARG A 181 6.08 3.24 -10.02
N ASN A 182 5.06 2.79 -9.31
CA ASN A 182 4.52 3.49 -8.13
C ASN A 182 5.55 3.59 -7.00
N CYS A 183 6.28 2.50 -6.72
CA CYS A 183 7.35 2.52 -5.72
C CYS A 183 8.53 3.42 -6.15
N CYS A 184 8.87 3.44 -7.44
CA CYS A 184 9.86 4.36 -7.99
C CYS A 184 9.40 5.83 -7.89
N ALA A 185 8.11 6.12 -8.09
CA ALA A 185 7.55 7.46 -7.87
C ALA A 185 7.65 7.90 -6.41
N VAL A 186 7.40 7.00 -5.47
CA VAL A 186 7.64 7.25 -4.03
C VAL A 186 9.11 7.55 -3.77
N ALA A 187 10.03 6.76 -4.34
CA ALA A 187 11.47 6.93 -4.15
C ALA A 187 11.96 8.33 -4.57
N LYS A 188 11.35 8.96 -5.59
CA LYS A 188 11.66 10.35 -5.98
C LYS A 188 11.48 11.35 -4.83
N VAL A 189 10.63 11.05 -3.86
CA VAL A 189 10.35 11.92 -2.70
C VAL A 189 11.15 11.48 -1.47
N VAL A 190 11.22 10.17 -1.19
CA VAL A 190 11.81 9.66 0.06
C VAL A 190 13.29 9.30 -0.06
N GLY A 191 13.83 9.28 -1.30
CA GLY A 191 15.22 8.98 -1.63
C GLY A 191 15.45 7.51 -1.97
N THR A 192 16.73 7.11 -2.02
CA THR A 192 17.15 5.75 -2.37
C THR A 192 16.48 4.68 -1.52
N ALA A 193 16.10 3.54 -2.14
CA ALA A 193 15.28 2.54 -1.48
C ALA A 193 15.69 1.09 -1.81
N TYR A 194 15.37 0.16 -0.89
CA TYR A 194 15.17 -1.25 -1.16
C TYR A 194 13.67 -1.51 -1.25
N LEU A 195 13.23 -2.12 -2.34
CA LEU A 195 11.84 -2.48 -2.58
C LEU A 195 11.65 -3.99 -2.34
N LEU A 196 10.90 -4.33 -1.30
CA LEU A 196 10.59 -5.71 -0.93
C LEU A 196 9.30 -6.14 -1.61
N LEU A 197 9.36 -7.20 -2.42
CA LEU A 197 8.23 -7.71 -3.19
C LEU A 197 8.06 -9.22 -3.00
N ASP A 198 6.84 -9.73 -3.19
CA ASP A 198 6.60 -11.17 -3.21
C ASP A 198 7.13 -11.82 -4.52
N ARG A 199 7.21 -13.16 -4.51
CA ARG A 199 7.68 -13.99 -5.65
C ARG A 199 6.96 -13.72 -6.97
N TYR A 200 5.74 -13.22 -6.91
CA TYR A 200 4.94 -12.88 -8.09
C TYR A 200 5.58 -11.75 -8.92
N PHE A 201 6.28 -10.84 -8.28
CA PHE A 201 6.87 -9.66 -8.91
C PHE A 201 8.25 -9.92 -9.54
N LEU A 202 8.86 -11.09 -9.35
CA LEU A 202 10.08 -11.46 -10.08
C LEU A 202 9.73 -11.76 -11.54
N SER A 203 9.76 -10.74 -12.36
CA SER A 203 9.40 -10.81 -13.77
C SER A 203 10.26 -9.89 -14.62
N VAL A 204 10.41 -10.25 -15.91
CA VAL A 204 11.18 -9.43 -16.86
C VAL A 204 10.60 -8.02 -17.02
N PRO A 205 9.27 -7.83 -17.14
CA PRO A 205 8.70 -6.48 -17.20
C PRO A 205 9.01 -5.63 -15.95
N ALA A 206 8.95 -6.20 -14.74
CA ALA A 206 9.30 -5.49 -13.51
C ALA A 206 10.75 -5.01 -13.50
N LEU A 207 11.70 -5.90 -13.90
CA LEU A 207 13.13 -5.54 -13.95
C LEU A 207 13.43 -4.52 -15.04
N LYS A 208 12.72 -4.56 -16.16
CA LYS A 208 12.85 -3.53 -17.22
C LYS A 208 12.37 -2.17 -16.74
N GLU A 209 11.22 -2.10 -16.08
CA GLU A 209 10.69 -0.85 -15.50
C GLU A 209 11.66 -0.28 -14.46
N LEU A 210 12.18 -1.14 -13.56
CA LEU A 210 13.20 -0.76 -12.59
C LEU A 210 14.47 -0.22 -13.27
N LYS A 211 14.92 -0.88 -14.35
CA LYS A 211 16.10 -0.46 -15.10
C LYS A 211 15.90 0.91 -15.73
N VAL A 212 14.75 1.15 -16.37
CA VAL A 212 14.39 2.47 -16.94
C VAL A 212 14.47 3.56 -15.87
N HIS A 213 13.96 3.30 -14.66
CA HIS A 213 14.05 4.26 -13.56
C HIS A 213 15.49 4.49 -13.12
N ASN A 214 16.28 3.42 -12.93
CA ASN A 214 17.64 3.52 -12.39
C ASN A 214 18.66 4.08 -13.41
N ASP A 215 18.38 3.93 -14.71
CA ASP A 215 19.22 4.47 -15.79
C ASP A 215 18.92 5.96 -16.07
N ALA A 216 17.80 6.50 -15.58
CA ALA A 216 17.45 7.90 -15.76
C ALA A 216 18.32 8.79 -14.84
N ALA A 217 18.80 9.91 -15.39
CA ALA A 217 19.65 10.86 -14.66
C ALA A 217 18.92 11.38 -13.41
N GLU A 218 19.70 11.57 -12.34
CA GLU A 218 19.24 12.16 -11.06
C GLU A 218 18.15 11.36 -10.32
N MET A 219 17.74 10.19 -10.81
CA MET A 219 16.76 9.37 -10.09
C MET A 219 17.40 8.64 -8.91
N PRO A 220 16.74 8.64 -7.74
CA PRO A 220 17.22 7.90 -6.58
C PRO A 220 17.18 6.41 -6.88
N ARG A 221 18.31 5.71 -6.64
CA ARG A 221 18.43 4.29 -6.92
C ARG A 221 17.43 3.47 -6.10
N VAL A 222 16.74 2.58 -6.77
CA VAL A 222 15.87 1.56 -6.18
C VAL A 222 16.43 0.19 -6.54
N ASP A 223 16.53 -0.71 -5.54
CA ASP A 223 16.88 -2.12 -5.78
C ASP A 223 15.80 -3.02 -5.20
N ILE A 224 15.45 -4.07 -5.95
CA ILE A 224 14.43 -5.05 -5.57
C ILE A 224 15.06 -6.19 -4.78
N ILE A 225 14.38 -6.58 -3.68
CA ILE A 225 14.60 -7.83 -2.97
C ILE A 225 13.28 -8.61 -3.03
N THR A 226 13.32 -9.82 -3.58
CA THR A 226 12.14 -10.65 -3.78
C THR A 226 12.47 -12.13 -3.60
N LYS A 227 11.47 -13.00 -3.77
CA LYS A 227 11.61 -14.45 -3.72
C LYS A 227 11.42 -15.04 -5.12
N ALA A 228 12.24 -16.02 -5.50
CA ALA A 228 12.04 -16.77 -6.72
C ALA A 228 11.11 -17.98 -6.50
N LYS A 229 10.44 -18.41 -7.58
CA LYS A 229 9.69 -19.67 -7.59
C LYS A 229 10.66 -20.86 -7.58
N ASN A 230 10.23 -22.01 -7.03
CA ASN A 230 11.07 -23.22 -6.96
C ASN A 230 11.50 -23.74 -8.33
N ASN A 231 10.70 -23.52 -9.37
CA ASN A 231 11.03 -23.90 -10.76
C ASN A 231 11.86 -22.82 -11.49
N CYS A 232 12.43 -21.85 -10.77
CA CYS A 232 13.24 -20.79 -11.34
C CYS A 232 14.49 -21.35 -12.02
N ARG A 233 14.71 -20.91 -13.27
CA ARG A 233 15.94 -21.15 -14.02
C ARG A 233 16.72 -19.86 -14.20
N ALA A 234 18.03 -19.93 -13.93
CA ALA A 234 19.00 -18.86 -14.15
C ALA A 234 20.14 -19.36 -15.05
N TYR A 235 21.08 -18.51 -15.36
CA TYR A 235 22.17 -18.85 -16.27
C TYR A 235 23.51 -18.39 -15.69
N ARG A 236 24.55 -19.19 -15.91
CA ARG A 236 25.92 -18.74 -15.65
C ARG A 236 26.32 -17.65 -16.65
N LYS A 237 27.32 -16.86 -16.31
CA LYS A 237 27.95 -15.95 -17.29
C LYS A 237 28.57 -16.79 -18.44
N PRO A 238 28.51 -16.30 -19.69
CA PRO A 238 29.17 -17.00 -20.77
C PRO A 238 30.68 -17.06 -20.51
N ARG A 239 31.28 -18.20 -20.80
CA ARG A 239 32.75 -18.34 -20.75
C ARG A 239 33.39 -17.41 -21.77
N ALA A 240 34.42 -16.69 -21.38
CA ALA A 240 35.21 -15.90 -22.34
C ALA A 240 35.77 -16.79 -23.43
N CYS A 241 35.52 -16.42 -24.68
CA CYS A 241 36.13 -17.12 -25.81
C CYS A 241 37.57 -16.62 -25.99
N ARG A 242 38.54 -17.52 -25.99
CA ARG A 242 39.96 -17.18 -26.22
C ARG A 242 40.26 -16.72 -27.68
N SER A 243 39.38 -17.01 -28.63
CA SER A 243 39.48 -16.55 -30.01
C SER A 243 38.15 -15.95 -30.46
N PRO A 244 38.16 -14.82 -31.20
CA PRO A 244 36.95 -14.21 -31.73
C PRO A 244 36.31 -15.14 -32.77
N LYS A 245 35.14 -15.68 -32.47
CA LYS A 245 34.31 -16.43 -33.42
C LYS A 245 33.43 -15.44 -34.19
N ARG A 246 33.20 -15.72 -35.49
CA ARG A 246 32.21 -14.97 -36.29
C ARG A 246 30.83 -15.12 -35.66
N GLY A 247 30.09 -14.02 -35.51
CA GLY A 247 28.72 -13.97 -35.02
C GLY A 247 28.55 -13.18 -33.70
N ARG A 248 27.28 -13.00 -33.28
CA ARG A 248 26.95 -12.27 -32.06
C ARG A 248 27.48 -13.01 -30.80
N PRO A 249 28.16 -12.33 -29.89
CA PRO A 249 28.62 -12.93 -28.63
C PRO A 249 27.46 -13.58 -27.84
N ARG A 250 27.76 -14.72 -27.19
CA ARG A 250 26.77 -15.40 -26.34
C ARG A 250 26.39 -14.50 -25.18
N LEU A 251 25.08 -14.24 -25.00
CA LEU A 251 24.55 -13.42 -23.91
C LEU A 251 24.42 -14.18 -22.58
N LYS A 252 24.41 -15.51 -22.62
CA LYS A 252 24.26 -16.40 -21.45
C LYS A 252 25.11 -17.66 -21.61
N GLY A 253 25.50 -18.23 -20.47
CA GLY A 253 26.15 -19.53 -20.38
C GLY A 253 25.16 -20.65 -20.13
N GLU A 254 25.58 -21.65 -19.36
CA GLU A 254 24.82 -22.83 -18.98
C GLU A 254 23.57 -22.47 -18.16
N SER A 255 22.47 -23.19 -18.40
CA SER A 255 21.23 -23.08 -17.63
C SER A 255 21.35 -23.80 -16.28
N VAL A 256 20.97 -23.12 -15.20
CA VAL A 256 21.01 -23.64 -13.84
C VAL A 256 19.58 -23.66 -13.28
N PRO A 257 19.01 -24.84 -12.96
CA PRO A 257 17.82 -24.92 -12.13
C PRO A 257 18.20 -24.45 -10.71
N VAL A 258 17.74 -23.26 -10.29
CA VAL A 258 18.25 -22.67 -9.04
C VAL A 258 17.97 -23.55 -7.82
N ALA A 259 16.84 -24.27 -7.80
CA ALA A 259 16.49 -25.17 -6.70
C ALA A 259 17.44 -26.38 -6.58
N SER A 260 18.07 -26.87 -7.67
CA SER A 260 19.02 -27.96 -7.59
C SER A 260 20.25 -27.61 -6.76
N LEU A 261 20.59 -26.34 -6.66
CA LEU A 261 21.73 -25.87 -5.86
C LEU A 261 21.57 -26.15 -4.35
N PHE A 262 20.36 -26.42 -3.85
CA PHE A 262 20.18 -26.89 -2.48
C PHE A 262 20.82 -28.27 -2.24
N THR A 263 20.91 -29.08 -3.28
CA THR A 263 21.54 -30.43 -3.25
C THR A 263 22.96 -30.35 -3.79
N ASP A 264 23.14 -29.79 -4.98
CA ASP A 264 24.41 -29.76 -5.70
C ASP A 264 25.51 -28.97 -4.96
N LYS A 265 25.10 -28.03 -4.11
CA LYS A 265 25.98 -27.14 -3.31
C LYS A 265 25.77 -27.28 -1.81
N ALA A 266 25.24 -28.41 -1.34
CA ALA A 266 24.94 -28.64 0.07
C ALA A 266 26.14 -28.38 1.00
N SER A 267 27.35 -28.77 0.60
CA SER A 267 28.60 -28.55 1.36
C SER A 267 29.04 -27.08 1.40
N CYS A 268 28.51 -26.23 0.52
CA CYS A 268 28.83 -24.81 0.44
C CYS A 268 27.91 -23.93 1.28
N PHE A 269 26.93 -24.51 1.95
CA PHE A 269 26.02 -23.73 2.81
C PHE A 269 26.71 -23.31 4.09
N THR A 270 26.55 -22.04 4.43
CA THR A 270 27.12 -21.43 5.63
C THR A 270 26.04 -21.19 6.68
N ARG A 271 26.32 -21.54 7.95
CA ARG A 271 25.44 -21.18 9.08
C ARG A 271 25.61 -19.72 9.45
N ALA A 272 24.51 -19.07 9.84
CA ALA A 272 24.53 -17.69 10.31
C ALA A 272 23.37 -17.40 11.24
N THR A 273 23.63 -16.53 12.20
CA THR A 273 22.57 -15.87 12.99
C THR A 273 22.15 -14.59 12.29
N VAL A 274 20.84 -14.45 12.06
CA VAL A 274 20.20 -13.27 11.45
C VAL A 274 19.06 -12.78 12.35
N TYR A 275 18.68 -11.50 12.22
CA TYR A 275 17.58 -10.94 12.98
C TYR A 275 16.31 -10.92 12.12
N MET A 276 15.36 -11.81 12.43
CA MET A 276 14.07 -11.94 11.72
C MET A 276 12.93 -12.04 12.72
N TYR A 277 11.77 -11.50 12.36
CA TYR A 277 10.51 -11.60 13.14
C TYR A 277 10.64 -11.13 14.60
N GLY A 278 11.57 -10.20 14.87
CA GLY A 278 11.75 -9.61 16.20
C GLY A 278 12.82 -10.28 17.07
N GLU A 279 13.44 -11.37 16.63
CA GLU A 279 14.41 -12.15 17.38
C GLU A 279 15.59 -12.66 16.52
N LYS A 280 16.63 -13.18 17.17
CA LYS A 280 17.76 -13.84 16.51
C LYS A 280 17.34 -15.24 16.07
N GLN A 281 17.60 -15.58 14.81
CA GLN A 281 17.28 -16.86 14.20
C GLN A 281 18.51 -17.48 13.55
N GLU A 282 18.65 -18.79 13.69
CA GLU A 282 19.69 -19.57 13.01
C GLU A 282 19.19 -19.97 11.62
N VAL A 283 19.99 -19.68 10.61
CA VAL A 283 19.73 -20.04 9.22
C VAL A 283 20.96 -20.63 8.57
N THR A 284 20.77 -21.49 7.55
CA THR A 284 21.84 -21.87 6.66
C THR A 284 21.57 -21.28 5.27
N TYR A 285 22.59 -20.78 4.60
CA TYR A 285 22.42 -20.16 3.29
C TYR A 285 23.59 -20.44 2.37
N TYR A 286 23.32 -20.41 1.07
CA TYR A 286 24.29 -20.37 -0.03
C TYR A 286 24.01 -19.17 -0.91
N CYS A 287 25.06 -18.47 -1.36
CA CYS A 287 24.92 -17.27 -2.19
C CYS A 287 25.68 -17.42 -3.51
N THR A 288 25.05 -17.02 -4.61
CA THR A 288 25.64 -17.01 -5.94
C THR A 288 25.02 -15.93 -6.81
N ASP A 289 25.80 -15.35 -7.71
CA ASP A 289 25.34 -14.37 -8.69
C ASP A 289 25.14 -15.06 -10.03
N LEU A 290 23.93 -14.97 -10.60
CA LEU A 290 23.54 -15.62 -11.85
C LEU A 290 22.78 -14.63 -12.75
N LEU A 291 22.82 -14.87 -14.07
CA LEU A 291 22.02 -14.13 -15.04
C LEU A 291 20.58 -14.65 -15.02
N TRP A 292 19.61 -13.73 -15.03
CA TRP A 292 18.19 -14.07 -15.02
C TRP A 292 17.38 -13.20 -16.00
N GLY A 293 16.25 -13.74 -16.43
CA GLY A 293 15.28 -13.09 -17.31
C GLY A 293 15.58 -13.31 -18.80
N GLN A 294 14.65 -13.96 -19.51
CA GLN A 294 14.79 -14.23 -20.94
C GLN A 294 14.93 -12.92 -21.71
N LYS A 295 15.93 -12.83 -22.59
CA LYS A 295 16.30 -11.64 -23.37
C LYS A 295 16.82 -10.44 -22.56
N LEU A 296 16.70 -10.45 -21.23
CA LEU A 296 17.25 -9.42 -20.33
C LEU A 296 18.64 -9.84 -19.84
N TYR A 297 18.73 -11.09 -19.36
CA TYR A 297 19.97 -11.70 -18.82
C TYR A 297 20.69 -10.78 -17.84
N GLN A 298 19.92 -10.14 -16.93
CA GLN A 298 20.46 -9.29 -15.89
C GLN A 298 21.10 -10.14 -14.79
N GLU A 299 22.26 -9.72 -14.30
CA GLU A 299 22.90 -10.34 -13.15
C GLU A 299 22.13 -10.02 -11.87
N LEU A 300 21.76 -11.07 -11.15
CA LEU A 300 21.03 -11.00 -9.88
C LEU A 300 21.74 -11.85 -8.84
N ARG A 301 21.69 -11.42 -7.60
CA ARG A 301 22.18 -12.18 -6.43
C ARG A 301 21.10 -13.12 -5.94
N PHE A 302 21.40 -14.42 -5.96
CA PHE A 302 20.54 -15.47 -5.43
C PHE A 302 21.06 -15.93 -4.07
N VAL A 303 20.19 -15.92 -3.08
CA VAL A 303 20.47 -16.40 -1.72
C VAL A 303 19.50 -17.55 -1.42
N LEU A 304 20.02 -18.77 -1.44
CA LEU A 304 19.28 -19.95 -1.09
C LEU A 304 19.31 -20.10 0.43
N VAL A 305 18.16 -20.14 1.07
CA VAL A 305 18.03 -20.14 2.54
C VAL A 305 17.29 -21.37 3.00
N GLN A 306 17.81 -22.00 4.05
CA GLN A 306 17.13 -23.05 4.81
C GLN A 306 16.87 -22.54 6.23
N TYR A 307 15.61 -22.56 6.63
CA TYR A 307 15.16 -22.10 7.93
C TYR A 307 13.96 -22.95 8.39
N ASN A 308 14.02 -23.53 9.58
CA ASN A 308 12.96 -24.38 10.15
C ASN A 308 12.40 -25.41 9.15
N GLY A 309 13.27 -26.16 8.48
CA GLY A 309 12.90 -27.16 7.47
C GLY A 309 12.40 -26.59 6.13
N THR A 310 12.20 -25.28 6.04
CA THR A 310 11.70 -24.63 4.82
C THR A 310 12.86 -24.13 3.95
N ARG A 311 12.76 -24.34 2.63
CA ARG A 311 13.69 -23.84 1.62
C ARG A 311 13.11 -22.61 0.92
N SER A 312 13.90 -21.57 0.78
CA SER A 312 13.52 -20.32 0.08
C SER A 312 14.66 -19.81 -0.79
N ILE A 313 14.32 -19.27 -1.95
CA ILE A 313 15.28 -18.67 -2.88
C ILE A 313 15.00 -17.17 -2.90
N LEU A 314 15.83 -16.38 -2.23
CA LEU A 314 15.76 -14.91 -2.25
C LEU A 314 16.60 -14.36 -3.39
N VAL A 315 16.18 -13.24 -3.95
CA VAL A 315 16.82 -12.59 -5.10
C VAL A 315 16.97 -11.11 -4.83
N SER A 316 18.15 -10.56 -5.12
CA SER A 316 18.42 -9.12 -5.04
C SER A 316 18.99 -8.58 -6.35
N THR A 317 18.59 -7.39 -6.73
CA THR A 317 19.23 -6.63 -7.82
C THR A 317 20.49 -5.92 -7.36
N ASP A 318 20.65 -5.68 -6.06
CA ASP A 318 21.89 -5.13 -5.47
C ASP A 318 22.89 -6.27 -5.19
N LEU A 319 23.92 -6.35 -6.03
CA LEU A 319 24.99 -7.35 -5.90
C LEU A 319 25.99 -7.03 -4.76
N THR A 320 25.93 -5.84 -4.18
CA THR A 320 26.80 -5.43 -3.06
C THR A 320 26.22 -5.74 -1.69
N LEU A 321 24.94 -6.12 -1.63
CA LEU A 321 24.26 -6.42 -0.39
C LEU A 321 24.64 -7.80 0.12
N SER A 322 25.05 -7.93 1.39
CA SER A 322 25.43 -9.22 1.97
C SER A 322 24.24 -10.17 2.06
N PRO A 323 24.45 -11.49 1.91
CA PRO A 323 23.38 -12.49 2.00
C PRO A 323 22.57 -12.41 3.31
N LYS A 324 23.25 -12.23 4.45
CA LYS A 324 22.60 -12.05 5.76
C LYS A 324 21.64 -10.86 5.74
N ARG A 325 22.06 -9.75 5.16
CA ARG A 325 21.24 -8.53 5.10
C ARG A 325 20.05 -8.70 4.14
N ILE A 326 20.19 -9.45 3.04
CA ILE A 326 19.07 -9.79 2.16
C ILE A 326 18.01 -10.60 2.91
N ILE A 327 18.43 -11.59 3.72
CA ILE A 327 17.54 -12.42 4.52
C ILE A 327 16.80 -11.57 5.56
N GLU A 328 17.52 -10.72 6.32
CA GLU A 328 16.95 -9.83 7.34
C GLU A 328 15.95 -8.83 6.74
N LEU A 329 16.29 -8.25 5.58
CA LEU A 329 15.40 -7.30 4.90
C LEU A 329 14.14 -7.97 4.38
N TYR A 330 14.27 -9.15 3.74
CA TYR A 330 13.12 -9.84 3.20
C TYR A 330 12.10 -10.24 4.29
N ALA A 331 12.55 -10.49 5.52
CA ALA A 331 11.64 -10.76 6.63
C ALA A 331 10.67 -9.61 6.93
N TYR A 332 11.03 -8.34 6.62
CA TYR A 332 10.12 -7.21 6.77
C TYR A 332 8.99 -7.19 5.75
N ARG A 333 9.05 -7.97 4.67
CA ARG A 333 7.96 -8.05 3.68
C ARG A 333 6.61 -8.39 4.34
N PHE A 334 6.64 -9.22 5.38
CA PHE A 334 5.44 -9.61 6.10
C PHE A 334 4.70 -8.42 6.74
N SER A 335 5.37 -7.29 7.02
CA SER A 335 4.74 -6.12 7.62
C SER A 335 3.62 -5.49 6.76
N ILE A 336 3.60 -5.74 5.43
CA ILE A 336 2.49 -5.27 4.59
C ILE A 336 1.23 -6.14 4.76
N GLU A 337 1.39 -7.41 5.09
CA GLU A 337 0.25 -8.30 5.41
C GLU A 337 -0.40 -7.89 6.74
N GLU A 338 0.43 -7.48 7.73
CA GLU A 338 -0.06 -6.88 8.97
C GLU A 338 -0.80 -5.56 8.69
N LEU A 339 -0.24 -4.70 7.83
CA LEU A 339 -0.91 -3.49 7.38
C LEU A 339 -2.28 -3.81 6.76
N PHE A 340 -2.37 -4.78 5.85
CA PHE A 340 -3.64 -5.14 5.22
C PHE A 340 -4.68 -5.64 6.22
N ARG A 341 -4.25 -6.43 7.22
CA ARG A 341 -5.13 -6.91 8.28
C ARG A 341 -5.70 -5.75 9.08
N GLU A 342 -4.84 -4.87 9.59
CA GLU A 342 -5.26 -3.73 10.40
C GLU A 342 -6.07 -2.73 9.57
N PHE A 343 -5.69 -2.50 8.32
CA PHE A 343 -6.40 -1.62 7.39
C PHE A 343 -7.82 -2.11 7.08
N LYS A 344 -8.01 -3.43 6.94
CA LYS A 344 -9.33 -4.05 6.76
C LYS A 344 -10.15 -4.05 8.04
N GLN A 345 -9.55 -4.50 9.14
CA GLN A 345 -10.27 -4.82 10.38
C GLN A 345 -10.48 -3.60 11.29
N GLN A 346 -9.51 -2.70 11.39
CA GLN A 346 -9.57 -1.56 12.30
C GLN A 346 -10.10 -0.30 11.59
N ILE A 347 -9.44 0.12 10.51
CA ILE A 347 -9.79 1.33 9.78
C ILE A 347 -11.01 1.13 8.87
N GLY A 348 -11.29 -0.10 8.42
CA GLY A 348 -12.28 -0.35 7.38
C GLY A 348 -11.94 0.38 6.08
N GLY A 349 -10.66 0.42 5.71
CA GLY A 349 -10.17 1.24 4.61
C GLY A 349 -10.68 0.85 3.23
N PHE A 350 -11.27 -0.35 3.11
CA PHE A 350 -11.96 -0.80 1.90
C PHE A 350 -13.49 -0.83 2.05
N ALA A 351 -14.06 -0.18 3.05
CA ALA A 351 -15.51 -0.17 3.28
C ALA A 351 -16.25 0.92 2.48
N TYR A 352 -15.74 1.31 1.33
CA TYR A 352 -16.44 2.22 0.39
C TYR A 352 -17.62 1.51 -0.28
N HIS A 353 -18.65 2.31 -0.62
CA HIS A 353 -19.87 1.86 -1.31
C HIS A 353 -20.23 2.80 -2.48
N PHE A 354 -19.24 3.31 -3.20
CA PHE A 354 -19.47 4.18 -4.36
C PHE A 354 -19.75 3.34 -5.60
N TRP A 355 -20.91 3.59 -6.23
CA TRP A 355 -21.34 2.95 -7.46
C TRP A 355 -22.05 3.96 -8.35
N THR A 356 -22.19 3.67 -9.64
CA THR A 356 -22.91 4.53 -10.58
C THR A 356 -23.60 3.71 -11.66
N LYS A 357 -24.84 4.08 -11.99
CA LYS A 357 -25.60 3.48 -13.11
C LYS A 357 -24.91 3.68 -14.46
N ALA A 358 -23.95 4.61 -14.58
CA ALA A 358 -23.14 4.79 -15.78
C ALA A 358 -22.24 3.58 -16.09
N VAL A 359 -21.88 2.78 -15.09
CA VAL A 359 -21.21 1.49 -15.28
C VAL A 359 -22.25 0.47 -15.76
N PRO A 360 -22.06 -0.18 -16.92
CA PRO A 360 -22.93 -1.27 -17.37
C PRO A 360 -22.99 -2.38 -16.32
N LYS A 361 -24.11 -3.10 -16.26
CA LYS A 361 -24.25 -4.20 -15.31
C LYS A 361 -23.17 -5.25 -15.54
N LEU A 362 -22.32 -5.45 -14.54
CA LEU A 362 -21.20 -6.39 -14.59
C LEU A 362 -21.70 -7.83 -14.45
N ASN A 363 -21.12 -8.75 -15.23
CA ASN A 363 -21.41 -10.18 -15.14
C ASN A 363 -20.42 -10.85 -14.17
N HIS A 364 -20.92 -11.37 -13.04
CA HIS A 364 -20.11 -12.14 -12.08
C HIS A 364 -19.57 -13.45 -12.65
N PHE A 365 -20.26 -13.99 -13.65
CA PHE A 365 -19.95 -15.28 -14.27
C PHE A 365 -19.32 -15.12 -15.67
N SER A 366 -18.73 -13.94 -15.95
CA SER A 366 -18.08 -13.68 -17.24
C SER A 366 -17.10 -14.80 -17.61
N ARG A 367 -17.15 -15.24 -18.87
CA ARG A 367 -16.25 -16.27 -19.42
C ARG A 367 -14.95 -15.63 -19.89
N LYS A 368 -13.89 -16.42 -19.93
CA LYS A 368 -12.62 -15.99 -20.50
C LYS A 368 -12.82 -15.62 -21.98
N GLY A 369 -12.54 -14.35 -22.34
CA GLY A 369 -12.70 -13.83 -23.70
C GLY A 369 -13.96 -12.97 -23.91
N GLU A 370 -14.86 -12.87 -22.93
CA GLU A 370 -15.93 -11.87 -22.99
C GLU A 370 -15.33 -10.44 -22.96
N ALA A 371 -15.95 -9.56 -23.74
CA ALA A 371 -15.56 -8.16 -23.80
C ALA A 371 -15.75 -7.49 -22.42
N ASP A 372 -14.81 -6.60 -22.06
CA ASP A 372 -14.93 -5.77 -20.87
C ASP A 372 -16.16 -4.86 -21.02
N ALA A 373 -17.10 -4.94 -20.06
CA ALA A 373 -18.30 -4.12 -20.07
C ALA A 373 -18.00 -2.61 -20.14
N LEU A 374 -16.88 -2.17 -19.58
CA LEU A 374 -16.44 -0.76 -19.67
C LEU A 374 -16.04 -0.35 -21.10
N ALA A 375 -15.64 -1.30 -21.96
CA ALA A 375 -15.31 -1.00 -23.35
C ALA A 375 -16.54 -0.57 -24.19
N THR A 376 -17.76 -0.91 -23.75
CA THR A 376 -19.02 -0.53 -24.43
C THR A 376 -19.49 0.88 -24.08
N VAL A 377 -18.84 1.58 -23.16
CA VAL A 377 -19.24 2.92 -22.74
C VAL A 377 -18.64 3.95 -23.70
N HIS A 378 -19.50 4.57 -24.52
CA HIS A 378 -19.11 5.59 -25.52
C HIS A 378 -19.52 7.00 -25.12
N ASP A 379 -20.60 7.15 -24.32
CA ASP A 379 -21.08 8.45 -23.87
C ASP A 379 -20.07 9.16 -22.96
N VAL A 380 -19.73 10.41 -23.32
CA VAL A 380 -18.72 11.22 -22.62
C VAL A 380 -19.14 11.52 -21.18
N ASN A 381 -20.45 11.78 -20.94
CA ASN A 381 -20.94 12.06 -19.60
C ASN A 381 -20.92 10.80 -18.72
N ALA A 382 -21.23 9.62 -19.28
CA ALA A 382 -21.10 8.36 -18.59
C ALA A 382 -19.64 8.09 -18.22
N ARG A 383 -18.69 8.29 -19.15
CA ARG A 383 -17.25 8.17 -18.88
C ARG A 383 -16.81 9.09 -17.74
N ARG A 384 -17.19 10.37 -17.76
CA ARG A 384 -16.88 11.33 -16.70
C ARG A 384 -17.42 10.88 -15.33
N ARG A 385 -18.66 10.37 -15.27
CA ARG A 385 -19.25 9.82 -14.04
C ARG A 385 -18.48 8.60 -13.53
N ILE A 386 -18.04 7.72 -14.42
CA ILE A 386 -17.26 6.53 -14.08
C ILE A 386 -15.88 6.96 -13.53
N LEU A 387 -15.19 7.89 -14.16
CA LEU A 387 -13.90 8.41 -13.69
C LEU A 387 -14.03 9.07 -12.31
N SER A 388 -15.07 9.88 -12.10
CA SER A 388 -15.37 10.48 -10.79
C SER A 388 -15.66 9.41 -9.73
N ASN A 389 -16.31 8.30 -10.10
CA ASN A 389 -16.57 7.18 -9.19
C ASN A 389 -15.29 6.43 -8.82
N ILE A 390 -14.39 6.17 -9.78
CA ILE A 390 -13.07 5.58 -9.53
C ILE A 390 -12.26 6.48 -8.59
N LYS A 391 -12.25 7.80 -8.84
CA LYS A 391 -11.61 8.79 -7.98
C LYS A 391 -12.17 8.75 -6.55
N ALA A 392 -13.48 8.63 -6.39
CA ALA A 392 -14.12 8.54 -5.07
C ALA A 392 -13.68 7.28 -4.31
N ILE A 393 -13.61 6.13 -5.00
CA ILE A 393 -13.13 4.85 -4.43
C ILE A 393 -11.67 4.98 -3.98
N GLU A 394 -10.79 5.44 -4.87
CA GLU A 394 -9.36 5.58 -4.55
C GLU A 394 -9.11 6.67 -3.50
N GLY A 395 -9.91 7.75 -3.52
CA GLY A 395 -9.87 8.80 -2.51
C GLY A 395 -10.24 8.32 -1.11
N PHE A 396 -11.27 7.47 -1.01
CA PHE A 396 -11.65 6.85 0.25
C PHE A 396 -10.50 6.00 0.82
N VAL A 397 -9.86 5.19 -0.03
CA VAL A 397 -8.72 4.34 0.35
C VAL A 397 -7.50 5.20 0.71
N LEU A 398 -7.24 6.28 -0.02
CA LEU A 398 -6.15 7.22 0.26
C LEU A 398 -6.35 7.92 1.61
N PHE A 399 -7.55 8.41 1.90
CA PHE A 399 -7.84 9.10 3.16
C PHE A 399 -7.77 8.12 4.35
N ALA A 400 -8.27 6.90 4.18
CA ALA A 400 -8.11 5.84 5.16
C ALA A 400 -6.62 5.49 5.38
N SER A 401 -5.80 5.50 4.33
CA SER A 401 -4.35 5.29 4.40
C SER A 401 -3.65 6.39 5.21
N ILE A 402 -4.03 7.65 4.99
CA ILE A 402 -3.52 8.79 5.77
C ILE A 402 -3.92 8.64 7.24
N ALA A 403 -5.19 8.34 7.53
CA ALA A 403 -5.68 8.13 8.90
C ALA A 403 -4.89 7.02 9.61
N MET A 404 -4.67 5.88 8.94
CA MET A 404 -3.86 4.78 9.46
C MET A 404 -2.43 5.23 9.77
N GLY A 405 -1.80 5.93 8.84
CA GLY A 405 -0.43 6.41 9.02
C GLY A 405 -0.32 7.43 10.15
N LEU A 406 -1.32 8.30 10.35
CA LEU A 406 -1.36 9.22 11.50
C LEU A 406 -1.44 8.45 12.83
N LEU A 407 -2.24 7.38 12.93
CA LEU A 407 -2.30 6.52 14.12
C LEU A 407 -0.93 5.86 14.39
N GLN A 408 -0.23 5.41 13.34
CA GLN A 408 1.12 4.83 13.44
C GLN A 408 2.16 5.86 13.91
N LEU A 409 2.12 7.09 13.38
CA LEU A 409 3.01 8.17 13.83
C LEU A 409 2.78 8.51 15.30
N ILE A 410 1.53 8.56 15.76
CA ILE A 410 1.16 8.77 17.16
C ILE A 410 1.68 7.61 18.03
N ALA A 411 1.56 6.37 17.56
CA ALA A 411 2.05 5.20 18.27
C ALA A 411 3.57 5.23 18.48
N LEU A 412 4.31 5.81 17.53
CA LEU A 412 5.77 5.95 17.59
C LEU A 412 6.25 7.16 18.41
N ASP A 413 5.37 8.12 18.71
CA ASP A 413 5.68 9.25 19.58
C ASP A 413 5.68 8.83 21.06
N GLY A 414 6.81 8.98 21.73
CA GLY A 414 7.00 8.46 23.08
C GLY A 414 6.11 9.06 24.14
N ARG A 415 5.63 10.32 24.00
CA ARG A 415 4.69 10.97 24.93
C ARG A 415 3.27 10.47 24.68
N ASN A 416 2.84 10.47 23.44
CA ASN A 416 1.52 10.02 23.05
C ASN A 416 1.32 8.51 23.26
N SER A 417 2.37 7.73 23.03
CA SER A 417 2.43 6.29 23.30
C SER A 417 2.13 5.95 24.76
N ARG A 418 2.67 6.70 25.71
CA ARG A 418 2.39 6.52 27.15
C ARG A 418 0.92 6.80 27.49
N SER A 419 0.35 7.86 26.92
CA SER A 419 -1.07 8.19 27.12
C SER A 419 -2.00 7.11 26.56
N ALA A 420 -1.71 6.61 25.36
CA ALA A 420 -2.51 5.54 24.76
C ALA A 420 -2.44 4.21 25.53
N LYS A 421 -1.31 3.92 26.19
CA LYS A 421 -1.13 2.70 27.01
C LYS A 421 -1.89 2.70 28.33
N LYS A 422 -2.40 3.83 28.81
CA LYS A 422 -3.24 3.91 30.02
C LYS A 422 -4.62 3.27 29.85
N ILE A 423 -4.85 2.57 28.74
CA ILE A 423 -6.09 1.83 28.49
C ILE A 423 -6.09 0.55 29.34
N ARG A 424 -7.20 0.33 30.04
CA ARG A 424 -7.42 -0.87 30.82
C ARG A 424 -7.53 -2.12 29.92
N TYR A 425 -6.95 -3.25 30.35
CA TYR A 425 -7.02 -4.54 29.66
C TYR A 425 -6.25 -4.66 28.34
N LEU A 426 -5.08 -4.04 28.21
CA LEU A 426 -4.17 -4.28 27.09
C LEU A 426 -3.56 -5.69 27.15
N ARG A 427 -3.78 -6.50 26.13
CA ARG A 427 -3.18 -7.85 26.00
C ARG A 427 -1.65 -7.86 26.04
N THR A 428 -1.01 -6.80 25.62
CA THR A 428 0.44 -6.66 25.45
C THR A 428 0.94 -5.33 26.02
N ALA A 429 0.59 -5.07 27.30
CA ALA A 429 0.97 -3.85 28.01
C ALA A 429 2.51 -3.64 28.06
N SER A 430 3.29 -4.74 28.04
CA SER A 430 4.75 -4.73 28.04
C SER A 430 5.40 -4.26 26.74
N ARG A 431 4.68 -4.22 25.62
CA ARG A 431 5.25 -3.72 24.36
C ARG A 431 5.69 -2.25 24.48
N LYS A 432 6.89 -1.93 24.03
CA LYS A 432 7.44 -0.56 24.04
C LYS A 432 6.57 0.42 23.24
N CYS A 433 6.01 -0.04 22.11
CA CYS A 433 5.17 0.73 21.22
C CYS A 433 3.74 0.13 21.20
N PRO A 434 2.67 0.93 21.41
CA PRO A 434 1.29 0.46 21.25
C PRO A 434 1.00 0.17 19.77
N SER A 435 -0.02 -0.65 19.51
CA SER A 435 -0.53 -0.83 18.15
C SER A 435 -1.40 0.35 17.71
N GLU A 436 -1.65 0.46 16.41
CA GLU A 436 -2.59 1.42 15.82
C GLU A 436 -3.98 1.28 16.43
N ALA A 437 -4.45 0.04 16.64
CA ALA A 437 -5.72 -0.26 17.27
C ALA A 437 -5.80 0.30 18.71
N THR A 438 -4.71 0.25 19.47
CA THR A 438 -4.63 0.84 20.81
C THR A 438 -4.75 2.36 20.76
N VAL A 439 -4.05 3.01 19.84
CA VAL A 439 -4.13 4.47 19.63
C VAL A 439 -5.53 4.86 19.18
N MET A 440 -6.09 4.15 18.22
CA MET A 440 -7.45 4.37 17.71
C MET A 440 -8.49 4.26 18.82
N TYR A 441 -8.42 3.22 19.65
CA TYR A 441 -9.31 3.06 20.80
C TYR A 441 -9.20 4.23 21.79
N TYR A 442 -7.97 4.69 22.09
CA TYR A 442 -7.75 5.84 22.95
C TYR A 442 -8.37 7.11 22.37
N VAL A 443 -8.13 7.41 21.08
CA VAL A 443 -8.69 8.59 20.42
C VAL A 443 -10.22 8.53 20.43
N ARG A 444 -10.82 7.38 20.09
CA ARG A 444 -12.27 7.17 20.10
C ARG A 444 -12.87 7.45 21.47
N LYS A 445 -12.27 6.90 22.54
CA LYS A 445 -12.76 7.07 23.90
C LYS A 445 -12.71 8.52 24.37
N ASN A 446 -11.75 9.31 23.88
CA ASN A 446 -11.47 10.65 24.39
C ASN A 446 -11.84 11.78 23.41
N ILE A 447 -12.40 11.49 22.24
CA ILE A 447 -12.55 12.51 21.18
C ILE A 447 -13.37 13.71 21.63
N TYR A 448 -14.52 13.52 22.27
CA TYR A 448 -15.36 14.64 22.69
C TYR A 448 -14.69 15.48 23.77
N SER A 449 -13.99 14.84 24.72
CA SER A 449 -13.17 15.53 25.72
C SER A 449 -12.04 16.33 25.06
N LEU A 450 -11.38 15.77 24.06
CA LEU A 450 -10.33 16.46 23.31
C LEU A 450 -10.86 17.65 22.50
N LEU A 451 -12.04 17.54 21.89
CA LEU A 451 -12.71 18.65 21.22
C LEU A 451 -13.10 19.78 22.17
N LEU A 452 -13.54 19.43 23.40
CA LEU A 452 -13.86 20.43 24.44
C LEU A 452 -12.60 21.14 24.96
N GLN A 453 -11.49 20.41 25.14
CA GLN A 453 -10.22 20.97 25.62
C GLN A 453 -9.50 21.84 24.59
N HIS A 454 -9.85 21.73 23.29
CA HIS A 454 -9.24 22.46 22.19
C HIS A 454 -10.30 23.19 21.34
N PRO A 455 -11.06 24.15 21.90
CA PRO A 455 -12.16 24.82 21.19
C PRO A 455 -11.69 25.62 19.96
N ASP A 456 -10.48 26.19 20.00
CA ASP A 456 -9.92 27.02 18.95
C ASP A 456 -9.27 26.23 17.81
N SER A 457 -9.13 24.91 17.98
CA SER A 457 -8.59 24.04 16.93
C SER A 457 -9.49 24.06 15.69
N PHE A 458 -8.86 24.11 14.50
CA PHE A 458 -9.63 24.00 13.26
C PHE A 458 -10.35 22.65 13.13
N ILE A 459 -9.81 21.56 13.72
CA ILE A 459 -10.46 20.25 13.76
C ILE A 459 -11.79 20.39 14.53
N THR A 460 -11.74 21.00 15.71
CA THR A 460 -12.93 21.21 16.56
C THR A 460 -13.95 22.08 15.84
N ARG A 461 -13.54 23.20 15.24
CA ARG A 461 -14.43 24.10 14.49
C ARG A 461 -15.11 23.37 13.34
N PHE A 462 -14.36 22.63 12.49
CA PHE A 462 -14.94 21.91 11.35
C PHE A 462 -15.93 20.82 11.78
N ILE A 463 -15.68 20.13 12.88
CA ILE A 463 -16.60 19.10 13.38
C ILE A 463 -17.85 19.77 13.96
N ARG A 464 -17.72 20.80 14.83
CA ARG A 464 -18.84 21.48 15.47
C ARG A 464 -19.76 22.18 14.47
N GLU A 465 -19.21 22.82 13.43
CA GLU A 465 -19.98 23.44 12.35
C GLU A 465 -20.91 22.45 11.63
N ARG A 466 -20.64 21.15 11.73
CA ARG A 466 -21.35 20.05 11.05
C ARG A 466 -22.19 19.19 11.97
N GLN A 467 -22.05 19.35 13.27
CA GLN A 467 -22.87 18.62 14.26
C GLN A 467 -24.30 19.18 14.31
N VAL A 468 -25.22 18.34 14.76
CA VAL A 468 -26.59 18.77 15.03
C VAL A 468 -26.56 19.74 16.19
N ASN A 469 -26.97 21.01 15.96
CA ASN A 469 -27.19 21.94 17.04
C ASN A 469 -28.43 21.52 17.83
N ASN A 470 -28.24 20.95 19.01
CA ASN A 470 -29.33 20.66 19.95
C ASN A 470 -29.87 21.91 20.66
N SER A 471 -29.40 23.13 20.30
CA SER A 471 -29.97 24.37 20.77
C SER A 471 -31.21 24.69 19.94
N GLY A 472 -32.39 24.55 20.55
CA GLY A 472 -33.68 24.74 19.92
C GLY A 472 -33.79 25.97 19.02
N SER A 473 -34.14 25.73 17.78
CA SER A 473 -34.94 26.68 17.01
C SER A 473 -35.97 25.85 16.23
N SER A 474 -37.16 25.84 16.77
CA SER A 474 -38.39 25.68 16.02
C SER A 474 -38.39 26.72 14.90
N GLY A 475 -38.45 26.28 13.63
CA GLY A 475 -38.78 27.24 12.62
C GLY A 475 -38.16 26.93 11.24
N LYS A 476 -39.10 26.46 10.39
CA LYS A 476 -39.08 26.39 8.94
C LYS A 476 -38.50 25.12 8.33
N ARG A 477 -39.38 24.13 8.20
CA ARG A 477 -39.42 23.23 7.05
C ARG A 477 -39.61 24.12 5.81
N ALA A 478 -38.62 24.18 4.95
CA ALA A 478 -38.83 24.60 3.57
C ALA A 478 -39.04 23.32 2.74
N ALA A 479 -40.08 23.34 1.97
CA ALA A 479 -40.59 22.33 1.07
C ALA A 479 -39.59 21.98 -0.04
#